data_8c31e00d1916e6139353c732f09d7caa
#
_entry.id   8c31e00d1916e6139353c732f09d7caa
#
_cell.length_a   1.000
_cell.length_b   1.000
_cell.length_c   1.000
_cell.angle_alpha   90.00
_cell.angle_beta   90.00
_cell.angle_gamma   90.00
#
_symmetry.space_group_name_H-M   'P 1'
#
loop_
_entity.id
_entity.type
_entity.pdbx_description
1 polymer ?
#
loop_
_entity_poly.entity_id
_entity_poly.type
_entity_poly.pdbx_seq_one_letter_code
_entity_poly.pdbx_strand_id
1 'polypeptide(L)'
;MKKLFAILLVLAVAFTAFAQGSKEAAPAVTKTADVAIAMVTDYGDITDQSFNQTTYEACKAFAEKNGLNFKYYKPAGDNTADRVAMIEQAIGEGFNVIVMPGYAFAGAIAEAAPQYKDVKFVGLDVSEYDLVVDAGLTDLSNVYCIVYQEEIAGYLAGYATVKLGYTKLGYCGGMAVPAVIRYGYGFVQGADAAAKELGVDADIQYAYANQFFGDADITAAMDAMYANGAQVVFACGGGVYTSVCEAAAKVNGKAVGVDVDQKPIFDAAYGYSITVTSAMKGLYASTTATLQTILDGKWDTIVGQIANLGLASATDMDANSVGIPTGAGTEWSEKFTLADYAKVVADIYNGKIVIDNDSSNAEPKATTLKINYIGNIK
;
A
#
# COMPACT_ATOMS: atom_id res chain seq x y z
N MET A 1 53.55 -37.21 53.19
CA MET A 1 53.26 -38.14 54.28
C MET A 1 51.80 -38.45 54.31
N LYS A 2 51.52 -39.68 53.97
CA LYS A 2 50.56 -40.60 54.62
C LYS A 2 49.09 -40.14 54.70
N LYS A 3 48.26 -40.83 53.90
CA LYS A 3 47.30 -41.87 54.33
C LYS A 3 46.00 -41.28 54.88
N LEU A 4 44.78 -41.72 54.68
CA LEU A 4 44.22 -43.07 54.43
C LEU A 4 42.72 -42.90 54.00
N PHE A 5 42.28 -43.64 53.05
CA PHE A 5 41.12 -44.49 52.96
C PHE A 5 40.09 -44.50 54.13
N ALA A 6 38.80 -44.41 53.82
CA ALA A 6 37.84 -45.36 54.32
C ALA A 6 36.47 -45.28 53.51
N ILE A 7 36.10 -46.40 53.04
CA ILE A 7 34.87 -46.90 52.46
C ILE A 7 33.84 -47.15 53.57
N LEU A 8 32.55 -46.97 53.32
CA LEU A 8 31.39 -47.78 53.74
C LEU A 8 30.15 -47.26 53.06
N LEU A 9 29.57 -47.90 52.26
CA LEU A 9 28.66 -48.97 51.88
C LEU A 9 27.38 -49.06 52.76
N VAL A 10 26.20 -49.01 52.02
CA VAL A 10 24.90 -49.68 52.27
C VAL A 10 23.90 -48.93 53.18
N LEU A 11 22.79 -48.48 52.63
CA LEU A 11 21.51 -49.18 52.78
C LEU A 11 20.43 -48.65 51.80
N ALA A 12 19.95 -49.55 50.98
CA ALA A 12 18.75 -49.35 50.14
C ALA A 12 17.51 -49.41 51.02
N VAL A 13 16.63 -48.44 50.92
CA VAL A 13 15.21 -48.59 51.28
C VAL A 13 14.37 -48.04 50.16
N ALA A 14 13.61 -48.94 49.55
CA ALA A 14 12.63 -48.62 48.55
C ALA A 14 11.47 -47.81 49.14
N PHE A 15 11.19 -46.68 48.55
CA PHE A 15 9.88 -46.06 48.65
C PHE A 15 9.35 -45.87 47.24
N THR A 16 8.44 -46.76 46.85
CA THR A 16 7.53 -46.61 45.73
C THR A 16 6.51 -45.55 46.13
N ALA A 17 6.68 -44.34 45.61
CA ALA A 17 5.63 -43.34 45.58
C ALA A 17 5.24 -43.10 44.12
N PHE A 18 4.01 -43.42 43.79
CA PHE A 18 3.34 -43.08 42.54
C PHE A 18 3.40 -41.56 42.34
N ALA A 19 4.23 -41.13 41.42
CA ALA A 19 4.07 -39.80 40.79
C ALA A 19 3.57 -40.06 39.37
N GLN A 20 2.27 -39.95 39.22
CA GLN A 20 1.59 -39.77 37.93
C GLN A 20 1.99 -38.39 37.43
N GLY A 21 3.15 -38.31 36.80
CA GLY A 21 3.50 -37.14 36.01
C GLY A 21 2.64 -37.13 34.77
N SER A 22 1.66 -36.21 34.72
CA SER A 22 1.05 -35.81 33.48
C SER A 22 2.18 -35.39 32.52
N LYS A 23 2.43 -36.19 31.50
CA LYS A 23 3.17 -35.73 30.34
C LYS A 23 2.37 -34.58 29.76
N GLU A 24 2.79 -33.37 30.08
CA GLU A 24 2.45 -32.21 29.27
C GLU A 24 2.88 -32.57 27.84
N ALA A 25 1.92 -32.82 27.00
CA ALA A 25 2.16 -33.03 25.58
C ALA A 25 2.86 -31.78 25.11
N ALA A 26 4.09 -31.90 24.62
CA ALA A 26 4.73 -30.85 23.85
C ALA A 26 3.68 -30.34 22.84
N PRO A 27 3.54 -29.01 22.65
CA PRO A 27 2.60 -28.48 21.68
C PRO A 27 2.89 -29.22 20.37
N ALA A 28 1.85 -29.85 19.83
CA ALA A 28 1.94 -30.49 18.53
C ALA A 28 2.46 -29.42 17.59
N VAL A 29 3.64 -29.64 17.04
CA VAL A 29 4.12 -28.88 15.88
C VAL A 29 3.07 -29.17 14.82
N THR A 30 2.09 -28.28 14.69
CA THR A 30 1.17 -28.27 13.57
C THR A 30 2.08 -28.25 12.34
N LYS A 31 2.02 -29.30 11.52
CA LYS A 31 2.63 -29.32 10.20
C LYS A 31 2.31 -27.95 9.61
N THR A 32 3.31 -27.12 9.40
CA THR A 32 3.17 -25.90 8.62
C THR A 32 2.51 -26.34 7.35
N ALA A 33 1.29 -25.88 7.09
CA ALA A 33 0.63 -26.14 5.83
C ALA A 33 1.64 -25.79 4.75
N ASP A 34 1.69 -26.59 3.67
CA ASP A 34 2.60 -26.35 2.54
C ASP A 34 2.18 -25.02 1.86
N VAL A 35 2.51 -23.90 2.49
CA VAL A 35 2.26 -22.55 1.94
C VAL A 35 3.48 -22.15 1.14
N ALA A 36 3.26 -21.95 -0.15
CA ALA A 36 4.27 -21.44 -1.08
C ALA A 36 3.70 -20.20 -1.77
N ILE A 37 4.40 -19.08 -1.65
CA ILE A 37 3.91 -17.76 -2.03
C ILE A 37 4.54 -17.34 -3.35
N ALA A 38 3.71 -17.03 -4.35
CA ALA A 38 4.14 -16.32 -5.55
C ALA A 38 3.54 -14.91 -5.56
N MET A 39 4.34 -13.93 -5.96
CA MET A 39 3.85 -12.62 -6.34
C MET A 39 3.93 -12.47 -7.86
N VAL A 40 2.84 -12.05 -8.49
CA VAL A 40 2.85 -11.69 -9.91
C VAL A 40 2.65 -10.19 -9.99
N THR A 41 3.63 -9.44 -10.52
CA THR A 41 3.50 -8.00 -10.73
C THR A 41 2.49 -7.73 -11.85
N ASP A 42 1.90 -6.53 -11.85
CA ASP A 42 1.27 -6.01 -13.06
C ASP A 42 2.34 -5.78 -14.15
N TYR A 43 2.35 -4.67 -14.86
CA TYR A 43 3.49 -4.32 -15.73
C TYR A 43 4.51 -3.38 -15.06
N GLY A 44 4.26 -3.01 -13.80
CA GLY A 44 5.18 -2.24 -12.97
C GLY A 44 6.45 -2.99 -12.60
N ASP A 45 7.30 -2.37 -11.82
CA ASP A 45 8.57 -2.93 -11.39
C ASP A 45 8.66 -3.03 -9.87
N ILE A 46 9.29 -4.09 -9.37
CA ILE A 46 9.55 -4.27 -7.93
C ILE A 46 10.58 -3.28 -7.36
N THR A 47 11.02 -2.32 -8.15
CA THR A 47 11.93 -1.22 -7.77
C THR A 47 11.25 0.15 -7.88
N ASP A 48 9.91 0.19 -7.95
CA ASP A 48 9.12 1.41 -8.11
C ASP A 48 9.08 2.31 -6.87
N GLN A 49 9.68 1.89 -5.77
CA GLN A 49 9.71 2.58 -4.47
C GLN A 49 8.30 2.90 -3.94
N SER A 50 7.30 2.11 -4.33
CA SER A 50 5.88 2.34 -4.08
C SER A 50 5.12 1.00 -4.02
N PHE A 51 4.12 0.82 -4.86
CA PHE A 51 3.11 -0.24 -4.83
C PHE A 51 3.68 -1.65 -5.02
N ASN A 52 4.37 -1.89 -6.16
CA ASN A 52 4.90 -3.22 -6.47
C ASN A 52 6.06 -3.60 -5.55
N GLN A 53 6.99 -2.66 -5.29
CA GLN A 53 8.11 -2.93 -4.39
C GLN A 53 7.63 -3.26 -2.98
N THR A 54 6.69 -2.49 -2.43
CA THR A 54 6.18 -2.73 -1.06
C THR A 54 5.50 -4.08 -0.94
N THR A 55 4.71 -4.47 -1.94
CA THR A 55 4.06 -5.79 -1.96
C THR A 55 5.09 -6.91 -2.09
N TYR A 56 6.11 -6.74 -2.94
CA TYR A 56 7.22 -7.69 -3.07
C TYR A 56 7.97 -7.87 -1.76
N GLU A 57 8.35 -6.77 -1.11
CA GLU A 57 9.07 -6.80 0.16
C GLU A 57 8.25 -7.45 1.28
N ALA A 58 6.94 -7.18 1.33
CA ALA A 58 6.04 -7.81 2.28
C ALA A 58 5.97 -9.32 2.10
N CYS A 59 5.76 -9.80 0.87
CA CYS A 59 5.72 -11.23 0.56
C CYS A 59 7.06 -11.92 0.85
N LYS A 60 8.17 -11.32 0.42
CA LYS A 60 9.52 -11.84 0.61
C LYS A 60 9.89 -11.93 2.09
N ALA A 61 9.76 -10.82 2.83
CA ALA A 61 10.09 -10.78 4.25
C ALA A 61 9.21 -11.74 5.08
N PHE A 62 7.92 -11.84 4.73
CA PHE A 62 7.02 -12.80 5.37
C PHE A 62 7.46 -14.24 5.11
N ALA A 63 7.80 -14.59 3.89
CA ALA A 63 8.27 -15.94 3.53
C ALA A 63 9.59 -16.27 4.22
N GLU A 64 10.58 -15.37 4.19
CA GLU A 64 11.87 -15.53 4.85
C GLU A 64 11.70 -15.76 6.38
N LYS A 65 10.89 -14.94 7.03
CA LYS A 65 10.59 -15.04 8.47
C LYS A 65 10.01 -16.40 8.86
N ASN A 66 9.17 -16.98 7.99
CA ASN A 66 8.43 -18.21 8.27
C ASN A 66 9.04 -19.46 7.60
N GLY A 67 10.17 -19.34 6.91
CA GLY A 67 10.82 -20.46 6.21
C GLY A 67 10.00 -21.02 5.05
N LEU A 68 9.25 -20.17 4.36
CA LEU A 68 8.37 -20.52 3.24
C LEU A 68 9.07 -20.27 1.89
N ASN A 69 8.63 -20.98 0.86
CA ASN A 69 9.07 -20.70 -0.50
C ASN A 69 8.42 -19.40 -1.00
N PHE A 70 9.24 -18.56 -1.66
CA PHE A 70 8.79 -17.33 -2.31
C PHE A 70 9.45 -17.16 -3.67
N LYS A 71 8.66 -16.73 -4.66
CA LYS A 71 9.17 -16.30 -5.97
C LYS A 71 8.26 -15.22 -6.53
N TYR A 72 8.85 -14.26 -7.28
CA TYR A 72 8.07 -13.29 -8.00
C TYR A 72 8.15 -13.55 -9.52
N TYR A 73 7.11 -13.14 -10.23
CA TYR A 73 6.95 -13.28 -11.66
C TYR A 73 6.56 -11.94 -12.27
N LYS A 74 7.10 -11.63 -13.43
CA LYS A 74 6.77 -10.43 -14.17
C LYS A 74 6.19 -10.83 -15.53
N PRO A 75 4.94 -10.40 -15.86
CA PRO A 75 4.35 -10.60 -17.16
C PRO A 75 5.20 -9.98 -18.28
N ALA A 76 5.14 -10.56 -19.47
CA ALA A 76 5.88 -10.07 -20.63
C ALA A 76 5.30 -8.74 -21.16
N GLY A 77 3.99 -8.50 -20.94
CA GLY A 77 3.29 -7.31 -21.38
C GLY A 77 2.11 -6.97 -20.47
N ASP A 78 1.48 -5.84 -20.76
CA ASP A 78 0.32 -5.33 -20.01
C ASP A 78 -0.99 -5.83 -20.63
N ASN A 79 -1.26 -7.12 -20.47
CA ASN A 79 -2.53 -7.73 -20.88
C ASN A 79 -2.88 -8.95 -20.01
N THR A 80 -4.15 -9.33 -20.01
CA THR A 80 -4.68 -10.43 -19.20
C THR A 80 -3.99 -11.75 -19.50
N ALA A 81 -3.74 -12.09 -20.77
CA ALA A 81 -3.16 -13.37 -21.15
C ALA A 81 -1.72 -13.53 -20.60
N ASP A 82 -0.90 -12.49 -20.63
CA ASP A 82 0.46 -12.53 -20.08
C ASP A 82 0.42 -12.66 -18.55
N ARG A 83 -0.55 -12.04 -17.86
CA ARG A 83 -0.76 -12.22 -16.42
C ARG A 83 -1.19 -13.64 -16.07
N VAL A 84 -2.14 -14.19 -16.83
CA VAL A 84 -2.59 -15.59 -16.66
C VAL A 84 -1.42 -16.55 -16.86
N ALA A 85 -0.60 -16.36 -17.90
CA ALA A 85 0.56 -17.22 -18.14
C ALA A 85 1.55 -17.24 -16.96
N MET A 86 1.77 -16.09 -16.30
CA MET A 86 2.64 -16.04 -15.10
C MET A 86 1.99 -16.69 -13.87
N ILE A 87 0.67 -16.55 -13.70
CA ILE A 87 -0.09 -17.23 -12.66
C ILE A 87 0.00 -18.76 -12.86
N GLU A 88 -0.25 -19.25 -14.06
CA GLU A 88 -0.18 -20.68 -14.41
C GLU A 88 1.24 -21.24 -14.25
N GLN A 89 2.26 -20.45 -14.65
CA GLN A 89 3.64 -20.84 -14.42
C GLN A 89 3.94 -20.98 -12.91
N ALA A 90 3.51 -20.02 -12.09
CA ALA A 90 3.69 -20.09 -10.64
C ALA A 90 3.00 -21.33 -10.04
N ILE A 91 1.76 -21.59 -10.44
CA ILE A 91 1.01 -22.77 -9.99
C ILE A 91 1.70 -24.09 -10.44
N GLY A 92 2.16 -24.14 -11.68
CA GLY A 92 2.91 -25.28 -12.23
C GLY A 92 4.25 -25.54 -11.52
N GLU A 93 4.85 -24.53 -10.92
CA GLU A 93 6.06 -24.61 -10.08
C GLU A 93 5.74 -24.95 -8.60
N GLY A 94 4.46 -25.13 -8.24
CA GLY A 94 4.00 -25.58 -6.92
C GLY A 94 3.64 -24.45 -5.95
N PHE A 95 3.52 -23.21 -6.41
CA PHE A 95 3.01 -22.12 -5.59
C PHE A 95 1.48 -22.19 -5.47
N ASN A 96 0.96 -22.01 -4.25
CA ASN A 96 -0.47 -22.16 -3.95
C ASN A 96 -1.11 -20.95 -3.25
N VAL A 97 -0.34 -19.87 -3.08
CA VAL A 97 -0.81 -18.55 -2.68
C VAL A 97 -0.25 -17.55 -3.69
N ILE A 98 -1.13 -16.95 -4.48
CA ILE A 98 -0.76 -16.02 -5.55
C ILE A 98 -1.19 -14.62 -5.13
N VAL A 99 -0.22 -13.73 -4.90
CA VAL A 99 -0.43 -12.32 -4.55
C VAL A 99 -0.26 -11.46 -5.80
N MET A 100 -1.27 -10.66 -6.11
CA MET A 100 -1.36 -9.91 -7.36
C MET A 100 -1.69 -8.44 -7.06
N PRO A 101 -0.68 -7.56 -7.05
CA PRO A 101 -0.89 -6.13 -6.89
C PRO A 101 -1.34 -5.48 -8.20
N GLY A 102 -2.52 -4.88 -8.21
CA GLY A 102 -3.02 -4.04 -9.29
C GLY A 102 -4.44 -4.42 -9.77
N TYR A 103 -5.26 -3.40 -10.02
CA TYR A 103 -6.63 -3.54 -10.52
C TYR A 103 -6.72 -4.40 -11.80
N ALA A 104 -5.69 -4.33 -12.64
CA ALA A 104 -5.60 -5.03 -13.91
C ALA A 104 -5.57 -6.57 -13.79
N PHE A 105 -5.42 -7.09 -12.57
CA PHE A 105 -5.51 -8.53 -12.32
C PHE A 105 -6.94 -9.08 -12.28
N ALA A 106 -7.98 -8.26 -12.27
CA ALA A 106 -9.37 -8.73 -12.20
C ALA A 106 -9.67 -9.78 -13.28
N GLY A 107 -9.33 -9.49 -14.55
CA GLY A 107 -9.50 -10.45 -15.64
C GLY A 107 -8.69 -11.73 -15.46
N ALA A 108 -7.44 -11.63 -15.03
CA ALA A 108 -6.59 -12.82 -14.83
C ALA A 108 -7.06 -13.68 -13.64
N ILE A 109 -7.55 -13.07 -12.57
CA ILE A 109 -8.18 -13.79 -11.45
C ILE A 109 -9.46 -14.49 -11.94
N ALA A 110 -10.29 -13.79 -12.72
CA ALA A 110 -11.53 -14.35 -13.26
C ALA A 110 -11.30 -15.55 -14.18
N GLU A 111 -10.20 -15.58 -14.93
CA GLU A 111 -9.82 -16.73 -15.76
C GLU A 111 -9.19 -17.87 -14.95
N ALA A 112 -8.29 -17.57 -14.01
CA ALA A 112 -7.52 -18.61 -13.31
C ALA A 112 -8.26 -19.21 -12.10
N ALA A 113 -8.93 -18.41 -11.27
CA ALA A 113 -9.52 -18.88 -10.02
C ALA A 113 -10.56 -20.02 -10.19
N PRO A 114 -11.40 -20.04 -11.23
CA PRO A 114 -12.30 -21.18 -11.48
C PRO A 114 -11.59 -22.48 -11.79
N GLN A 115 -10.39 -22.43 -12.37
CA GLN A 115 -9.63 -23.59 -12.84
C GLN A 115 -8.75 -24.20 -11.73
N TYR A 116 -8.29 -23.37 -10.76
CA TYR A 116 -7.34 -23.77 -9.72
C TYR A 116 -7.93 -23.60 -8.32
N LYS A 117 -8.95 -24.41 -7.99
CA LYS A 117 -9.74 -24.26 -6.75
C LYS A 117 -8.94 -24.43 -5.45
N ASP A 118 -7.83 -25.15 -5.48
CA ASP A 118 -6.95 -25.36 -4.32
C ASP A 118 -5.93 -24.22 -4.13
N VAL A 119 -5.84 -23.30 -5.08
CA VAL A 119 -4.95 -22.13 -5.04
C VAL A 119 -5.70 -20.93 -4.43
N LYS A 120 -5.02 -20.19 -3.57
CA LYS A 120 -5.53 -18.95 -2.94
C LYS A 120 -5.08 -17.75 -3.74
N PHE A 121 -6.03 -17.00 -4.25
CA PHE A 121 -5.79 -15.79 -5.03
C PHE A 121 -5.99 -14.55 -4.15
N VAL A 122 -4.96 -13.72 -4.03
CA VAL A 122 -4.98 -12.48 -3.23
C VAL A 122 -4.75 -11.29 -4.16
N GLY A 123 -5.79 -10.50 -4.40
CA GLY A 123 -5.73 -9.29 -5.23
C GLY A 123 -5.59 -8.03 -4.38
N LEU A 124 -4.69 -7.11 -4.74
CA LEU A 124 -4.60 -5.77 -4.15
C LEU A 124 -5.06 -4.73 -5.18
N ASP A 125 -5.86 -3.77 -4.75
CA ASP A 125 -6.55 -2.79 -5.59
C ASP A 125 -7.51 -3.42 -6.64
N VAL A 126 -8.01 -4.62 -6.38
CA VAL A 126 -9.03 -5.28 -7.20
C VAL A 126 -10.38 -5.13 -6.52
N SER A 127 -11.25 -4.31 -7.11
CA SER A 127 -12.57 -4.01 -6.54
C SER A 127 -13.62 -5.07 -6.93
N GLU A 128 -14.75 -5.04 -6.22
CA GLU A 128 -15.91 -5.85 -6.56
C GLU A 128 -16.42 -5.54 -7.97
N TYR A 129 -16.41 -4.26 -8.36
CA TYR A 129 -16.82 -3.88 -9.71
C TYR A 129 -15.91 -4.49 -10.76
N ASP A 130 -14.58 -4.37 -10.60
CA ASP A 130 -13.62 -4.91 -11.56
C ASP A 130 -13.73 -6.43 -11.69
N LEU A 131 -13.88 -7.12 -10.56
CA LEU A 131 -13.82 -8.58 -10.50
C LEU A 131 -15.16 -9.25 -10.85
N VAL A 132 -16.27 -8.74 -10.28
CA VAL A 132 -17.59 -9.39 -10.40
C VAL A 132 -18.39 -8.79 -11.56
N VAL A 133 -18.41 -7.45 -11.70
CA VAL A 133 -19.25 -6.79 -12.72
C VAL A 133 -18.53 -6.79 -14.06
N ASP A 134 -17.29 -6.35 -14.13
CA ASP A 134 -16.54 -6.19 -15.39
C ASP A 134 -15.96 -7.51 -15.87
N ALA A 135 -15.20 -8.23 -15.01
CA ALA A 135 -14.60 -9.51 -15.37
C ALA A 135 -15.55 -10.72 -15.25
N GLY A 136 -16.71 -10.56 -14.61
CA GLY A 136 -17.78 -11.55 -14.56
C GLY A 136 -17.53 -12.75 -13.64
N LEU A 137 -16.59 -12.65 -12.67
CA LEU A 137 -16.34 -13.72 -11.72
C LEU A 137 -17.44 -13.79 -10.66
N THR A 138 -18.16 -14.92 -10.60
CA THR A 138 -19.26 -15.13 -9.64
C THR A 138 -18.89 -16.04 -8.46
N ASP A 139 -17.86 -16.86 -8.60
CA ASP A 139 -17.40 -17.79 -7.56
C ASP A 139 -16.08 -17.32 -6.96
N LEU A 140 -16.17 -16.69 -5.79
CA LEU A 140 -15.03 -16.17 -5.02
C LEU A 140 -14.51 -17.17 -3.98
N SER A 141 -14.84 -18.46 -4.07
CA SER A 141 -14.53 -19.47 -3.04
C SER A 141 -13.04 -19.68 -2.75
N ASN A 142 -12.15 -19.16 -3.59
CA ASN A 142 -10.70 -19.18 -3.43
C ASN A 142 -10.03 -17.83 -3.70
N VAL A 143 -10.79 -16.74 -3.62
CA VAL A 143 -10.34 -15.37 -3.89
C VAL A 143 -10.55 -14.49 -2.66
N TYR A 144 -9.58 -13.65 -2.35
CA TYR A 144 -9.67 -12.55 -1.40
C TYR A 144 -9.03 -11.32 -2.02
N CYS A 145 -9.73 -10.19 -1.99
CA CYS A 145 -9.21 -8.94 -2.52
C CYS A 145 -9.22 -7.84 -1.46
N ILE A 146 -8.36 -6.86 -1.65
CA ILE A 146 -8.24 -5.68 -0.80
C ILE A 146 -8.26 -4.44 -1.70
N VAL A 147 -9.08 -3.47 -1.35
CA VAL A 147 -9.02 -2.09 -1.85
C VAL A 147 -8.85 -1.15 -0.67
N TYR A 148 -8.43 0.07 -0.93
CA TYR A 148 -8.17 1.06 0.11
C TYR A 148 -9.00 2.32 -0.13
N GLN A 149 -9.21 3.09 0.93
CA GLN A 149 -9.87 4.40 0.88
C GLN A 149 -8.81 5.48 0.59
N GLU A 150 -8.23 5.44 -0.63
CA GLU A 150 -7.16 6.34 -1.04
C GLU A 150 -7.60 7.81 -1.02
N GLU A 151 -8.89 8.08 -1.18
CA GLU A 151 -9.46 9.42 -1.04
C GLU A 151 -9.16 10.04 0.33
N ILE A 152 -9.10 9.23 1.38
CA ILE A 152 -8.77 9.71 2.72
C ILE A 152 -7.29 10.10 2.81
N ALA A 153 -6.38 9.25 2.32
CA ALA A 153 -4.94 9.57 2.31
C ALA A 153 -4.66 10.80 1.43
N GLY A 154 -5.29 10.88 0.26
CA GLY A 154 -5.24 12.03 -0.62
C GLY A 154 -5.72 13.30 0.09
N TYR A 155 -6.89 13.25 0.75
CA TYR A 155 -7.45 14.38 1.50
C TYR A 155 -6.49 14.88 2.57
N LEU A 156 -5.96 13.97 3.38
CA LEU A 156 -5.03 14.30 4.46
C LEU A 156 -3.75 14.94 3.92
N ALA A 157 -3.22 14.44 2.81
CA ALA A 157 -2.04 15.00 2.17
C ALA A 157 -2.31 16.39 1.55
N GLY A 158 -3.42 16.57 0.86
CA GLY A 158 -3.82 17.85 0.26
C GLY A 158 -4.11 18.90 1.33
N TYR A 159 -4.84 18.53 2.37
CA TYR A 159 -5.12 19.40 3.52
C TYR A 159 -3.82 19.84 4.22
N ALA A 160 -2.94 18.89 4.54
CA ALA A 160 -1.64 19.17 5.15
C ALA A 160 -0.80 20.11 4.28
N THR A 161 -0.72 19.88 2.97
CA THR A 161 0.05 20.67 2.03
C THR A 161 -0.36 22.15 2.06
N VAL A 162 -1.67 22.43 2.00
CA VAL A 162 -2.16 23.82 2.05
C VAL A 162 -2.02 24.44 3.45
N LYS A 163 -2.28 23.67 4.52
CA LYS A 163 -2.06 24.14 5.90
C LYS A 163 -0.60 24.52 6.17
N LEU A 164 0.35 23.81 5.56
CA LEU A 164 1.79 24.11 5.64
C LEU A 164 2.19 25.36 4.84
N GLY A 165 1.29 25.90 4.01
CA GLY A 165 1.46 27.19 3.33
C GLY A 165 1.69 27.09 1.83
N TYR A 166 1.56 25.90 1.22
CA TYR A 166 1.66 25.74 -0.23
C TYR A 166 0.28 25.92 -0.88
N THR A 167 0.15 26.93 -1.74
CA THR A 167 -1.13 27.28 -2.38
C THR A 167 -1.12 27.12 -3.90
N LYS A 168 0.06 26.88 -4.49
CA LYS A 168 0.24 26.59 -5.91
C LYS A 168 0.63 25.12 -6.07
N LEU A 169 -0.34 24.29 -6.42
CA LEU A 169 -0.21 22.85 -6.38
C LEU A 169 -0.11 22.25 -7.78
N GLY A 170 0.39 21.04 -7.83
CA GLY A 170 0.32 20.17 -8.98
C GLY A 170 -0.10 18.77 -8.58
N TYR A 171 -0.69 18.05 -9.51
CA TYR A 171 -0.98 16.64 -9.43
C TYR A 171 -0.51 15.95 -10.71
N CYS A 172 0.30 14.91 -10.55
CA CYS A 172 0.70 14.03 -11.63
C CYS A 172 0.28 12.60 -11.24
N GLY A 173 -0.91 12.19 -11.64
CA GLY A 173 -1.36 10.80 -11.53
C GLY A 173 -0.63 9.91 -12.53
N GLY A 174 -0.51 8.63 -12.23
CA GLY A 174 -0.08 7.64 -13.20
C GLY A 174 -1.13 7.48 -14.30
N MET A 175 -1.77 6.33 -14.40
CA MET A 175 -2.98 6.15 -15.21
C MET A 175 -4.22 6.55 -14.40
N ALA A 176 -5.27 6.98 -15.09
CA ALA A 176 -6.56 7.32 -14.46
C ALA A 176 -7.35 6.04 -14.07
N VAL A 177 -6.78 5.25 -13.17
CA VAL A 177 -7.40 4.04 -12.61
C VAL A 177 -8.04 4.35 -11.26
N PRO A 178 -8.97 3.52 -10.75
CA PRO A 178 -9.77 3.87 -9.57
C PRO A 178 -8.98 4.35 -8.36
N ALA A 179 -7.88 3.68 -7.98
CA ALA A 179 -7.05 4.08 -6.85
C ALA A 179 -6.39 5.45 -7.06
N VAL A 180 -5.82 5.70 -8.24
CA VAL A 180 -5.15 6.97 -8.60
C VAL A 180 -6.18 8.11 -8.64
N ILE A 181 -7.38 7.85 -9.19
CA ILE A 181 -8.48 8.83 -9.19
C ILE A 181 -8.88 9.18 -7.74
N ARG A 182 -9.08 8.19 -6.86
CA ARG A 182 -9.43 8.42 -5.45
C ARG A 182 -8.38 9.26 -4.72
N TYR A 183 -7.09 8.95 -4.89
CA TYR A 183 -6.01 9.80 -4.34
C TYR A 183 -6.11 11.25 -4.81
N GLY A 184 -6.30 11.47 -6.11
CA GLY A 184 -6.42 12.80 -6.70
C GLY A 184 -7.65 13.56 -6.23
N TYR A 185 -8.80 12.88 -6.16
CA TYR A 185 -10.04 13.42 -5.61
C TYR A 185 -9.87 13.86 -4.15
N GLY A 186 -9.31 12.99 -3.33
CA GLY A 186 -9.02 13.33 -1.95
C GLY A 186 -8.09 14.53 -1.85
N PHE A 187 -6.98 14.53 -2.59
CA PHE A 187 -5.99 15.61 -2.54
C PHE A 187 -6.60 16.97 -2.88
N VAL A 188 -7.42 17.04 -3.93
CA VAL A 188 -8.12 18.26 -4.31
C VAL A 188 -9.12 18.70 -3.24
N GLN A 189 -9.91 17.78 -2.68
CA GLN A 189 -10.90 18.08 -1.64
C GLN A 189 -10.24 18.56 -0.35
N GLY A 190 -9.13 17.93 0.06
CA GLY A 190 -8.37 18.34 1.24
C GLY A 190 -7.73 19.71 1.07
N ALA A 191 -7.14 19.97 -0.10
CA ALA A 191 -6.58 21.29 -0.43
C ALA A 191 -7.65 22.39 -0.48
N ASP A 192 -8.82 22.10 -1.08
CA ASP A 192 -9.97 23.02 -1.14
C ASP A 192 -10.49 23.36 0.27
N ALA A 193 -10.64 22.34 1.13
CA ALA A 193 -11.09 22.52 2.51
C ALA A 193 -10.12 23.38 3.31
N ALA A 194 -8.81 23.13 3.20
CA ALA A 194 -7.79 23.92 3.90
C ALA A 194 -7.69 25.35 3.37
N ALA A 195 -7.77 25.56 2.05
CA ALA A 195 -7.77 26.89 1.44
C ALA A 195 -8.98 27.72 1.90
N LYS A 196 -10.15 27.09 1.94
CA LYS A 196 -11.38 27.72 2.44
C LYS A 196 -11.27 28.10 3.94
N GLU A 197 -10.76 27.20 4.75
CA GLU A 197 -10.56 27.43 6.20
C GLU A 197 -9.59 28.59 6.45
N LEU A 198 -8.51 28.66 5.69
CA LEU A 198 -7.49 29.72 5.82
C LEU A 198 -7.90 31.04 5.14
N GLY A 199 -8.92 31.02 4.28
CA GLY A 199 -9.34 32.19 3.50
C GLY A 199 -8.29 32.60 2.46
N VAL A 200 -7.56 31.62 1.87
CA VAL A 200 -6.51 31.86 0.88
C VAL A 200 -6.91 31.38 -0.50
N ASP A 201 -6.43 32.08 -1.52
CA ASP A 201 -6.55 31.61 -2.90
C ASP A 201 -5.53 30.48 -3.14
N ALA A 202 -6.00 29.37 -3.69
CA ALA A 202 -5.16 28.25 -4.09
C ALA A 202 -5.56 27.75 -5.48
N ASP A 203 -4.61 27.16 -6.20
CA ASP A 203 -4.83 26.51 -7.49
C ASP A 203 -4.01 25.23 -7.64
N ILE A 204 -4.47 24.37 -8.53
CA ILE A 204 -3.81 23.11 -8.86
C ILE A 204 -3.77 22.90 -10.38
N GLN A 205 -2.61 22.52 -10.89
CA GLN A 205 -2.44 21.98 -12.23
C GLN A 205 -2.57 20.47 -12.16
N TYR A 206 -3.52 19.89 -12.89
CA TYR A 206 -3.93 18.50 -12.74
C TYR A 206 -3.72 17.70 -14.02
N ALA A 207 -2.89 16.66 -13.96
CA ALA A 207 -2.52 15.84 -15.12
C ALA A 207 -2.41 14.36 -14.77
N TYR A 208 -2.51 13.50 -15.79
CA TYR A 208 -2.14 12.10 -15.73
C TYR A 208 -0.98 11.80 -16.67
N ALA A 209 -0.01 11.03 -16.21
CA ALA A 209 1.14 10.57 -16.99
C ALA A 209 0.74 9.55 -18.06
N ASN A 210 -0.38 8.84 -17.85
CA ASN A 210 -0.87 7.69 -18.60
C ASN A 210 0.08 6.47 -18.60
N GLN A 211 0.96 6.41 -17.57
CA GLN A 211 1.86 5.29 -17.27
C GLN A 211 2.32 5.37 -15.82
N PHE A 212 2.97 4.31 -15.29
CA PHE A 212 3.44 4.26 -13.89
C PHE A 212 4.97 4.36 -13.74
N PHE A 213 5.65 4.96 -14.68
CA PHE A 213 7.09 5.26 -14.63
C PHE A 213 7.38 6.65 -15.20
N GLY A 214 8.48 7.27 -14.72
CA GLY A 214 8.92 8.55 -15.24
C GLY A 214 9.71 8.41 -16.52
N ASP A 215 9.65 9.44 -17.38
CA ASP A 215 10.47 9.57 -18.59
C ASP A 215 10.62 11.03 -19.00
N ALA A 216 11.29 11.26 -20.14
CA ALA A 216 11.61 12.60 -20.63
C ALA A 216 10.36 13.46 -20.91
N ASP A 217 9.29 12.87 -21.44
CA ASP A 217 8.06 13.60 -21.77
C ASP A 217 7.34 14.03 -20.49
N ILE A 218 7.24 13.13 -19.50
CA ILE A 218 6.65 13.44 -18.21
C ILE A 218 7.52 14.47 -17.46
N THR A 219 8.86 14.33 -17.49
CA THR A 219 9.77 15.29 -16.90
C THR A 219 9.57 16.67 -17.52
N ALA A 220 9.45 16.78 -18.85
CA ALA A 220 9.20 18.05 -19.54
C ALA A 220 7.84 18.68 -19.15
N ALA A 221 6.80 17.85 -19.00
CA ALA A 221 5.50 18.32 -18.51
C ALA A 221 5.58 18.83 -17.05
N MET A 222 6.34 18.16 -16.19
CA MET A 222 6.58 18.59 -14.82
C MET A 222 7.43 19.86 -14.76
N ASP A 223 8.47 19.99 -15.60
CA ASP A 223 9.23 21.23 -15.76
C ASP A 223 8.29 22.42 -16.08
N ALA A 224 7.36 22.22 -17.03
CA ALA A 224 6.36 23.22 -17.38
C ALA A 224 5.42 23.53 -16.20
N MET A 225 5.01 22.51 -15.44
CA MET A 225 4.13 22.69 -14.27
C MET A 225 4.78 23.54 -13.19
N TYR A 226 6.05 23.28 -12.85
CA TYR A 226 6.81 24.10 -11.91
C TYR A 226 7.14 25.50 -12.48
N ALA A 227 7.46 25.61 -13.76
CA ALA A 227 7.67 26.92 -14.42
C ALA A 227 6.40 27.78 -14.41
N ASN A 228 5.22 27.16 -14.46
CA ASN A 228 3.91 27.83 -14.32
C ASN A 228 3.54 28.11 -12.86
N GLY A 229 4.48 27.94 -11.92
CA GLY A 229 4.37 28.38 -10.55
C GLY A 229 3.96 27.33 -9.54
N ALA A 230 3.85 26.05 -9.90
CA ALA A 230 3.62 25.00 -8.92
C ALA A 230 4.74 25.01 -7.86
N GLN A 231 4.38 25.00 -6.59
CA GLN A 231 5.30 24.91 -5.45
C GLN A 231 5.53 23.47 -5.04
N VAL A 232 4.49 22.66 -5.14
CA VAL A 232 4.43 21.25 -4.73
C VAL A 232 3.65 20.46 -5.77
N VAL A 233 4.18 19.32 -6.21
CA VAL A 233 3.45 18.38 -7.08
C VAL A 233 3.26 17.05 -6.36
N PHE A 234 2.03 16.53 -6.33
CA PHE A 234 1.75 15.19 -5.85
C PHE A 234 2.06 14.16 -6.95
N ALA A 235 3.07 13.34 -6.71
CA ALA A 235 3.51 12.27 -7.60
C ALA A 235 2.73 10.97 -7.29
N CYS A 236 1.56 10.80 -7.87
CA CYS A 236 0.64 9.71 -7.55
C CYS A 236 0.67 8.58 -8.57
N GLY A 237 1.68 7.70 -8.50
CA GLY A 237 1.69 6.54 -9.40
C GLY A 237 3.06 5.89 -9.58
N GLY A 238 3.42 4.94 -8.73
CA GLY A 238 4.63 4.13 -8.86
C GLY A 238 5.87 4.97 -9.12
N GLY A 239 6.60 4.67 -10.19
CA GLY A 239 7.83 5.36 -10.59
C GLY A 239 7.68 6.76 -11.20
N VAL A 240 6.46 7.31 -11.33
CA VAL A 240 6.23 8.69 -11.85
C VAL A 240 6.96 9.74 -11.01
N TYR A 241 7.18 9.48 -9.72
CA TYR A 241 7.90 10.39 -8.84
C TYR A 241 9.28 10.77 -9.37
N THR A 242 9.94 9.93 -10.14
CA THR A 242 11.28 10.24 -10.69
C THR A 242 11.24 11.49 -11.56
N SER A 243 10.26 11.61 -12.45
CA SER A 243 10.06 12.80 -13.28
C SER A 243 9.62 14.03 -12.49
N VAL A 244 8.72 13.86 -11.50
CA VAL A 244 8.27 14.95 -10.62
C VAL A 244 9.43 15.50 -9.80
N CYS A 245 10.20 14.62 -9.14
CA CYS A 245 11.32 15.04 -8.31
C CYS A 245 12.49 15.60 -9.13
N GLU A 246 12.76 15.08 -10.33
CA GLU A 246 13.75 15.65 -11.25
C GLU A 246 13.40 17.08 -11.63
N ALA A 247 12.15 17.34 -12.00
CA ALA A 247 11.69 18.69 -12.32
C ALA A 247 11.70 19.62 -11.09
N ALA A 248 11.22 19.14 -9.93
CA ALA A 248 11.26 19.89 -8.68
C ALA A 248 12.68 20.31 -8.29
N ALA A 249 13.66 19.43 -8.44
CA ALA A 249 15.06 19.71 -8.09
C ALA A 249 15.66 20.86 -8.89
N LYS A 250 15.26 21.08 -10.14
CA LYS A 250 15.74 22.17 -11.00
C LYS A 250 15.37 23.57 -10.46
N VAL A 251 14.27 23.65 -9.68
CA VAL A 251 13.72 24.92 -9.20
C VAL A 251 13.62 24.97 -7.67
N ASN A 252 14.22 24.03 -6.98
CA ASN A 252 14.09 23.86 -5.52
C ASN A 252 12.61 23.75 -5.07
N GLY A 253 11.79 23.09 -5.90
CA GLY A 253 10.39 22.80 -5.66
C GLY A 253 10.19 21.64 -4.68
N LYS A 254 8.94 21.31 -4.41
CA LYS A 254 8.56 20.27 -3.46
C LYS A 254 7.73 19.18 -4.12
N ALA A 255 7.63 18.02 -3.46
CA ALA A 255 6.82 16.88 -3.91
C ALA A 255 6.02 16.28 -2.74
N VAL A 256 4.89 15.65 -3.08
CA VAL A 256 4.14 14.75 -2.20
C VAL A 256 4.31 13.34 -2.76
N GLY A 257 4.65 12.38 -1.89
CA GLY A 257 4.81 10.96 -2.25
C GLY A 257 3.50 10.18 -2.17
N VAL A 258 3.55 8.90 -2.57
CA VAL A 258 2.39 8.00 -2.61
C VAL A 258 2.70 6.61 -2.06
N ASP A 259 1.69 5.92 -1.58
CA ASP A 259 1.64 4.54 -1.08
C ASP A 259 2.44 4.30 0.20
N VAL A 260 3.66 4.80 0.29
CA VAL A 260 4.58 4.68 1.44
C VAL A 260 5.17 6.03 1.80
N ASP A 261 5.88 6.13 2.94
CA ASP A 261 6.70 7.31 3.23
C ASP A 261 7.89 7.35 2.27
N GLN A 262 7.77 8.15 1.21
CA GLN A 262 8.82 8.30 0.19
C GLN A 262 9.87 9.36 0.52
N LYS A 263 9.78 10.04 1.68
CA LYS A 263 10.75 11.06 2.06
C LYS A 263 12.19 10.56 2.09
N PRO A 264 12.52 9.39 2.65
CA PRO A 264 13.89 8.89 2.66
C PRO A 264 14.45 8.71 1.24
N ILE A 265 13.58 8.37 0.28
CA ILE A 265 13.96 8.13 -1.11
C ILE A 265 14.18 9.46 -1.84
N PHE A 266 13.21 10.36 -1.77
CA PHE A 266 13.23 11.64 -2.46
C PHE A 266 14.36 12.53 -1.95
N ASP A 267 14.45 12.71 -0.64
CA ASP A 267 15.47 13.59 -0.03
C ASP A 267 16.90 13.06 -0.25
N ALA A 268 17.11 11.74 -0.20
CA ALA A 268 18.43 11.16 -0.46
C ALA A 268 18.86 11.32 -1.93
N ALA A 269 17.92 11.20 -2.87
CA ALA A 269 18.23 11.30 -4.29
C ALA A 269 18.62 12.71 -4.74
N TYR A 270 18.04 13.74 -4.11
CA TYR A 270 18.19 15.14 -4.56
C TYR A 270 18.93 16.04 -3.59
N GLY A 271 19.32 15.55 -2.42
CA GLY A 271 20.23 16.24 -1.48
C GLY A 271 19.61 17.42 -0.75
N TYR A 272 18.29 17.59 -0.76
CA TYR A 272 17.56 18.58 0.05
C TYR A 272 16.18 18.02 0.45
N SER A 273 15.51 18.66 1.40
CA SER A 273 14.17 18.23 1.82
C SER A 273 13.14 18.59 0.75
N ILE A 274 12.98 17.70 -0.24
CA ILE A 274 12.04 17.87 -1.34
C ILE A 274 10.62 17.46 -0.93
N THR A 275 10.47 16.52 0.02
CA THR A 275 9.20 15.92 0.40
C THR A 275 8.44 16.78 1.40
N VAL A 276 7.19 17.11 1.11
CA VAL A 276 6.24 17.72 2.06
C VAL A 276 5.61 16.67 2.95
N THR A 277 5.07 15.61 2.34
CA THR A 277 4.45 14.44 2.98
C THR A 277 4.28 13.33 1.95
N SER A 278 3.66 12.22 2.35
CA SER A 278 3.25 11.15 1.44
C SER A 278 1.82 10.70 1.75
N ALA A 279 0.99 10.49 0.74
CA ALA A 279 -0.33 9.88 0.91
C ALA A 279 -0.16 8.35 0.92
N MET A 280 -0.28 7.73 2.10
CA MET A 280 0.07 6.33 2.32
C MET A 280 -1.14 5.42 2.34
N LYS A 281 -0.92 4.15 1.93
CA LYS A 281 -1.82 3.02 2.18
C LYS A 281 -1.06 1.81 2.73
N GLY A 282 -1.72 1.02 3.56
CA GLY A 282 -1.12 -0.02 4.38
C GLY A 282 -0.78 -1.31 3.63
N LEU A 283 -0.11 -1.21 2.48
CA LEU A 283 0.22 -2.34 1.59
C LEU A 283 1.01 -3.44 2.31
N TYR A 284 2.09 -3.07 3.00
CA TYR A 284 2.93 -4.03 3.72
C TYR A 284 2.15 -4.72 4.85
N ALA A 285 1.43 -3.94 5.65
CA ALA A 285 0.68 -4.45 6.79
C ALA A 285 -0.48 -5.37 6.36
N SER A 286 -1.28 -4.96 5.37
CA SER A 286 -2.40 -5.76 4.89
C SER A 286 -1.96 -7.03 4.17
N THR A 287 -0.90 -6.97 3.35
CA THR A 287 -0.31 -8.14 2.69
C THR A 287 0.20 -9.14 3.73
N THR A 288 1.01 -8.69 4.69
CA THR A 288 1.55 -9.58 5.74
C THR A 288 0.46 -10.14 6.65
N ALA A 289 -0.57 -9.36 7.00
CA ALA A 289 -1.72 -9.84 7.78
C ALA A 289 -2.53 -10.91 7.02
N THR A 290 -2.74 -10.73 5.72
CA THR A 290 -3.42 -11.71 4.87
C THR A 290 -2.62 -13.02 4.79
N LEU A 291 -1.31 -12.93 4.55
CA LEU A 291 -0.42 -14.09 4.53
C LEU A 291 -0.38 -14.79 5.88
N GLN A 292 -0.40 -14.04 6.99
CA GLN A 292 -0.47 -14.62 8.34
C GLN A 292 -1.80 -15.35 8.57
N THR A 293 -2.91 -14.78 8.12
CA THR A 293 -4.24 -15.42 8.19
C THR A 293 -4.25 -16.75 7.42
N ILE A 294 -3.61 -16.80 6.25
CA ILE A 294 -3.46 -18.03 5.47
C ILE A 294 -2.59 -19.04 6.20
N LEU A 295 -1.43 -18.62 6.73
CA LEU A 295 -0.48 -19.48 7.45
C LEU A 295 -1.09 -20.07 8.72
N ASP A 296 -1.92 -19.30 9.42
CA ASP A 296 -2.67 -19.74 10.61
C ASP A 296 -3.81 -20.74 10.30
N GLY A 297 -4.04 -21.05 9.01
CA GLY A 297 -5.15 -21.91 8.59
C GLY A 297 -6.53 -21.26 8.73
N LYS A 298 -6.59 -19.92 8.75
CA LYS A 298 -7.82 -19.13 8.93
C LYS A 298 -8.36 -18.55 7.61
N TRP A 299 -7.94 -19.10 6.47
CA TRP A 299 -8.37 -18.64 5.15
C TRP A 299 -9.89 -18.51 5.02
N ASP A 300 -10.65 -19.46 5.60
CA ASP A 300 -12.11 -19.46 5.58
C ASP A 300 -12.76 -18.24 6.25
N THR A 301 -11.99 -17.47 7.03
CA THR A 301 -12.50 -16.24 7.67
C THR A 301 -12.46 -15.02 6.75
N ILE A 302 -11.71 -15.08 5.64
CA ILE A 302 -11.52 -13.95 4.72
C ILE A 302 -11.90 -14.27 3.27
N VAL A 303 -11.87 -15.53 2.87
CA VAL A 303 -12.18 -15.94 1.49
C VAL A 303 -13.57 -15.46 1.05
N GLY A 304 -13.70 -15.10 -0.21
CA GLY A 304 -14.96 -14.59 -0.77
C GLY A 304 -15.23 -13.11 -0.45
N GLN A 305 -14.32 -12.43 0.23
CA GLN A 305 -14.48 -11.03 0.60
C GLN A 305 -13.59 -10.11 -0.24
N ILE A 306 -14.06 -8.90 -0.43
CA ILE A 306 -13.29 -7.77 -0.96
C ILE A 306 -13.27 -6.69 0.13
N ALA A 307 -12.18 -6.67 0.88
CA ALA A 307 -12.03 -5.76 2.01
C ALA A 307 -11.74 -4.34 1.52
N ASN A 308 -12.41 -3.34 2.11
CA ASN A 308 -12.15 -1.93 1.86
C ASN A 308 -11.49 -1.31 3.09
N LEU A 309 -10.18 -1.12 3.05
CA LEU A 309 -9.36 -0.70 4.18
C LEU A 309 -9.20 0.82 4.23
N GLY A 310 -9.58 1.40 5.37
CA GLY A 310 -9.53 2.85 5.61
C GLY A 310 -9.03 3.17 7.02
N LEU A 311 -9.73 4.09 7.69
CA LEU A 311 -9.46 4.42 9.08
C LEU A 311 -10.10 3.38 10.01
N ALA A 312 -9.29 2.74 10.83
CA ALA A 312 -9.73 1.80 11.87
C ALA A 312 -9.86 2.48 13.24
N SER A 313 -9.23 3.65 13.43
CA SER A 313 -9.19 4.36 14.70
C SER A 313 -9.19 5.87 14.53
N ALA A 314 -9.92 6.57 15.40
CA ALA A 314 -9.87 8.02 15.51
C ALA A 314 -8.62 8.56 16.23
N THR A 315 -7.93 7.72 17.01
CA THR A 315 -6.89 8.14 17.95
C THR A 315 -5.57 7.37 17.81
N ASP A 316 -5.61 6.17 17.28
CA ASP A 316 -4.42 5.37 16.98
C ASP A 316 -4.14 5.45 15.48
N MET A 317 -3.19 6.29 15.11
CA MET A 317 -2.83 6.52 13.71
C MET A 317 -2.17 5.29 13.07
N ASP A 318 -1.47 4.48 13.85
CA ASP A 318 -0.77 3.29 13.38
C ASP A 318 -1.72 2.12 13.09
N ALA A 319 -2.95 2.17 13.64
CA ALA A 319 -4.00 1.21 13.33
C ALA A 319 -4.68 1.46 11.97
N ASN A 320 -4.46 2.63 11.37
CA ASN A 320 -5.14 3.05 10.15
C ASN A 320 -4.42 2.52 8.90
N SER A 321 -5.19 2.06 7.93
CA SER A 321 -4.65 1.57 6.66
C SER A 321 -4.40 2.68 5.64
N VAL A 322 -4.82 3.92 5.92
CA VAL A 322 -4.59 5.09 5.06
C VAL A 322 -4.24 6.30 5.92
N GLY A 323 -3.39 7.18 5.42
CA GLY A 323 -2.95 8.36 6.17
C GLY A 323 -1.76 9.07 5.56
N ILE A 324 -1.08 9.87 6.37
CA ILE A 324 0.22 10.48 6.05
C ILE A 324 1.23 10.12 7.15
N PRO A 325 2.57 10.19 6.89
CA PRO A 325 3.58 9.88 7.90
C PRO A 325 3.41 10.74 9.16
N THR A 326 3.36 10.11 10.32
CA THR A 326 3.25 10.79 11.63
C THR A 326 4.59 11.26 12.19
N GLY A 327 5.70 10.74 11.65
CA GLY A 327 7.07 11.09 12.01
C GLY A 327 7.69 12.17 11.11
N ALA A 328 8.98 12.03 10.86
CA ALA A 328 9.77 12.97 10.03
C ALA A 328 9.38 12.96 8.54
N GLY A 329 8.55 12.03 8.08
CA GLY A 329 8.07 11.93 6.71
C GLY A 329 7.16 13.08 6.27
N THR A 330 6.62 13.86 7.22
CA THR A 330 5.83 15.06 6.98
C THR A 330 6.56 16.32 7.50
N GLU A 331 6.47 17.42 6.78
CA GLU A 331 7.03 18.74 7.17
C GLU A 331 6.19 19.41 8.28
N TRP A 332 6.07 18.76 9.45
CA TRP A 332 5.35 19.34 10.59
C TRP A 332 5.88 20.72 10.99
N SER A 333 4.98 21.64 11.27
CA SER A 333 5.33 23.00 11.70
C SER A 333 4.25 23.57 12.62
N GLU A 334 4.46 24.78 13.15
CA GLU A 334 3.44 25.50 13.92
C GLU A 334 2.15 25.78 13.12
N LYS A 335 2.23 25.77 11.77
CA LYS A 335 1.07 25.98 10.91
C LYS A 335 0.18 24.74 10.81
N PHE A 336 0.77 23.54 10.91
CA PHE A 336 0.07 22.26 10.91
C PHE A 336 0.87 21.26 11.73
N THR A 337 0.33 20.89 12.87
CA THR A 337 0.97 19.98 13.84
C THR A 337 0.40 18.57 13.73
N LEU A 338 1.09 17.61 14.34
CA LEU A 338 0.56 16.24 14.49
C LEU A 338 -0.79 16.22 15.25
N ALA A 339 -1.01 17.15 16.18
CA ALA A 339 -2.28 17.26 16.92
C ALA A 339 -3.42 17.76 16.00
N ASP A 340 -3.13 18.68 15.08
CA ASP A 340 -4.10 19.12 14.06
C ASP A 340 -4.45 17.98 13.11
N TYR A 341 -3.45 17.23 12.67
CA TYR A 341 -3.66 16.03 11.86
C TYR A 341 -4.56 15.01 12.57
N ALA A 342 -4.27 14.67 13.82
CA ALA A 342 -5.07 13.74 14.59
C ALA A 342 -6.55 14.18 14.73
N LYS A 343 -6.78 15.50 14.81
CA LYS A 343 -8.15 16.05 14.83
C LYS A 343 -8.86 15.84 13.48
N VAL A 344 -8.17 16.08 12.37
CA VAL A 344 -8.75 15.85 11.02
C VAL A 344 -9.07 14.37 10.83
N VAL A 345 -8.17 13.46 11.21
CA VAL A 345 -8.42 12.01 11.18
C VAL A 345 -9.64 11.64 12.02
N ALA A 346 -9.76 12.17 13.24
CA ALA A 346 -10.92 11.93 14.09
C ALA A 346 -12.22 12.46 13.48
N ASP A 347 -12.18 13.62 12.82
CA ASP A 347 -13.36 14.20 12.17
C ASP A 347 -13.79 13.40 10.93
N ILE A 348 -12.86 12.84 10.18
CA ILE A 348 -13.16 11.89 9.08
C ILE A 348 -13.72 10.57 9.64
N TYR A 349 -13.04 9.96 10.62
CA TYR A 349 -13.46 8.70 11.25
C TYR A 349 -14.89 8.78 11.84
N ASN A 350 -15.23 9.91 12.44
CA ASN A 350 -16.54 10.15 13.03
C ASN A 350 -17.60 10.65 12.01
N GLY A 351 -17.28 10.70 10.72
CA GLY A 351 -18.20 11.08 9.65
C GLY A 351 -18.55 12.58 9.62
N LYS A 352 -17.80 13.45 10.30
CA LYS A 352 -17.99 14.91 10.21
C LYS A 352 -17.42 15.47 8.90
N ILE A 353 -16.37 14.86 8.39
CA ILE A 353 -15.81 15.12 7.07
C ILE A 353 -16.13 13.91 6.22
N VAL A 354 -16.85 14.13 5.13
CA VAL A 354 -17.19 13.12 4.14
C VAL A 354 -16.44 13.47 2.87
N ILE A 355 -15.69 12.53 2.34
CA ILE A 355 -14.84 12.70 1.16
C ILE A 355 -15.50 11.96 0.00
N ASP A 356 -15.68 12.65 -1.13
CA ASP A 356 -16.17 12.01 -2.35
C ASP A 356 -15.11 11.08 -2.91
N ASN A 357 -15.49 9.84 -3.18
CA ASN A 357 -14.64 8.77 -3.70
C ASN A 357 -15.11 8.23 -5.06
N ASP A 358 -15.96 8.96 -5.75
CA ASP A 358 -16.47 8.57 -7.07
C ASP A 358 -15.32 8.54 -8.10
N SER A 359 -14.91 7.35 -8.48
CA SER A 359 -13.87 7.12 -9.49
C SER A 359 -14.39 6.99 -10.93
N SER A 360 -15.67 7.23 -11.16
CA SER A 360 -16.28 7.17 -12.49
C SER A 360 -15.82 8.30 -13.43
N ASN A 361 -15.25 9.37 -12.88
CA ASN A 361 -14.69 10.50 -13.61
C ASN A 361 -13.24 10.77 -13.16
N ALA A 362 -12.33 10.96 -14.11
CA ALA A 362 -10.93 11.27 -13.83
C ALA A 362 -10.68 12.71 -13.37
N GLU A 363 -11.65 13.61 -13.50
CA GLU A 363 -11.51 15.04 -13.17
C GLU A 363 -12.25 15.39 -11.87
N PRO A 364 -11.54 15.63 -10.74
CA PRO A 364 -12.15 16.04 -9.49
C PRO A 364 -12.75 17.45 -9.57
N LYS A 365 -13.63 17.77 -8.63
CA LYS A 365 -14.25 19.09 -8.51
C LYS A 365 -13.84 19.74 -7.19
N ALA A 366 -13.74 21.08 -7.20
CA ALA A 366 -13.50 21.89 -6.02
C ALA A 366 -14.50 23.04 -5.95
N THR A 367 -14.66 23.64 -4.77
CA THR A 367 -15.58 24.76 -4.55
C THR A 367 -14.85 26.10 -4.55
N THR A 368 -13.63 26.15 -4.07
CA THR A 368 -12.79 27.34 -3.89
C THR A 368 -11.49 27.23 -4.67
N LEU A 369 -10.84 26.06 -4.60
CA LEU A 369 -9.60 25.73 -5.31
C LEU A 369 -9.83 25.82 -6.84
N LYS A 370 -8.97 26.54 -7.55
CA LYS A 370 -9.02 26.58 -9.02
C LYS A 370 -8.27 25.39 -9.59
N ILE A 371 -8.96 24.60 -10.42
CA ILE A 371 -8.36 23.44 -11.06
C ILE A 371 -8.07 23.78 -12.53
N ASN A 372 -6.83 23.62 -12.95
CA ASN A 372 -6.41 23.65 -14.33
C ASN A 372 -6.14 22.22 -14.80
N TYR A 373 -7.10 21.65 -15.54
CA TYR A 373 -6.96 20.32 -16.10
C TYR A 373 -6.07 20.36 -17.33
N ILE A 374 -4.97 19.61 -17.27
CA ILE A 374 -4.02 19.47 -18.39
C ILE A 374 -4.39 18.24 -19.23
N GLY A 375 -5.03 17.25 -18.62
CA GLY A 375 -5.37 15.97 -19.24
C GLY A 375 -4.21 14.98 -19.19
N ASN A 376 -4.17 14.07 -20.18
CA ASN A 376 -3.11 13.09 -20.30
C ASN A 376 -1.85 13.73 -20.91
N ILE A 377 -0.68 13.43 -20.34
CA ILE A 377 0.61 13.86 -20.88
C ILE A 377 0.99 13.01 -22.10
N LYS A 378 0.58 11.72 -22.09
CA LYS A 378 0.78 10.75 -23.19
C LYS A 378 -0.52 10.15 -23.69
#